data_86eb62fa730fbf8c7e682a1a12150f0a
#
_entry.id   86eb62fa730fbf8c7e682a1a12150f0a
#
_cell.length_a   1.000
_cell.length_b   1.000
_cell.length_c   1.000
_cell.angle_alpha   90.00
_cell.angle_beta   90.00
_cell.angle_gamma   90.00
#
_symmetry.space_group_name_H-M   'P 1'
#
loop_
_entity.id
_entity.type
_entity.pdbx_description
1 polymer ?
#
loop_
_entity_poly.entity_id
_entity_poly.type
_entity_poly.pdbx_seq_one_letter_code
_entity_poly.pdbx_strand_id
1 'polypeptide(L)'
;MPAKRQQQTIKRKTAGKKSSKKMNQQRSTLLISVHRTQAVFLLLLFAMIGVLMGIGVWKAGSAIFNYVDRTSRYDKMIVAAGRRNGVYPPLLKAVIWKESRFDASARGSKGEIGLMQVMPSSAVKDWENTFRRQVPSDGALMDPALNIEIGSWFLGRALERWKDYNDAEALALCEYNAGIQRAESWKPLLHDGKVMPNIDIESTRKYVRDILERRDEYEHEWNWEKLK
;
A
#
# COMPACT_ATOMS: atom_id res chain seq x y z
N MET A 1 -84.33 -12.33 -55.03
CA MET A 1 -82.91 -12.16 -55.04
C MET A 1 -82.31 -11.77 -53.65
N PRO A 2 -82.68 -12.26 -52.47
CA PRO A 2 -82.06 -11.87 -51.17
C PRO A 2 -80.97 -12.85 -50.69
N ALA A 3 -80.92 -14.14 -51.06
CA ALA A 3 -79.98 -15.08 -50.46
C ALA A 3 -78.49 -14.88 -50.77
N LYS A 4 -78.13 -14.36 -51.94
CA LYS A 4 -76.73 -14.13 -52.31
C LYS A 4 -76.09 -12.99 -51.50
N ARG A 5 -76.82 -11.97 -51.07
CA ARG A 5 -76.32 -10.86 -50.25
C ARG A 5 -76.04 -11.28 -48.82
N GLN A 6 -76.85 -12.13 -48.25
CA GLN A 6 -76.61 -12.69 -46.88
C GLN A 6 -75.33 -13.56 -46.82
N GLN A 7 -75.10 -14.42 -47.81
CA GLN A 7 -73.91 -15.24 -47.86
C GLN A 7 -72.62 -14.44 -48.03
N GLN A 8 -72.64 -13.33 -48.79
CA GLN A 8 -71.48 -12.47 -48.92
C GLN A 8 -71.14 -11.68 -47.60
N THR A 9 -72.17 -11.26 -46.84
CA THR A 9 -72.02 -10.61 -45.58
C THR A 9 -71.45 -11.54 -44.50
N ILE A 10 -71.85 -12.78 -44.46
CA ILE A 10 -71.33 -13.81 -43.53
C ILE A 10 -69.85 -14.13 -43.86
N LYS A 11 -69.51 -14.33 -45.17
CA LYS A 11 -68.10 -14.55 -45.60
C LYS A 11 -67.19 -13.38 -45.27
N ARG A 12 -67.68 -12.17 -45.39
CA ARG A 12 -66.89 -10.97 -44.99
C ARG A 12 -66.63 -10.84 -43.47
N LYS A 13 -67.71 -11.16 -42.67
CA LYS A 13 -67.56 -11.17 -41.18
C LYS A 13 -66.63 -12.28 -40.68
N THR A 14 -66.72 -13.48 -41.30
CA THR A 14 -65.84 -14.60 -40.93
C THR A 14 -64.39 -14.38 -41.39
N ALA A 15 -64.12 -13.75 -42.54
CA ALA A 15 -62.78 -13.37 -43.00
C ALA A 15 -62.15 -12.26 -42.11
N GLY A 16 -62.95 -11.25 -41.72
CA GLY A 16 -62.50 -10.21 -40.81
C GLY A 16 -62.12 -10.75 -39.40
N LYS A 17 -62.93 -11.70 -38.89
CA LYS A 17 -62.67 -12.37 -37.61
C LYS A 17 -61.43 -13.27 -37.62
N LYS A 18 -61.13 -13.95 -38.74
CA LYS A 18 -59.91 -14.74 -38.96
C LYS A 18 -58.68 -13.83 -39.07
N SER A 19 -58.80 -12.70 -39.79
CA SER A 19 -57.71 -11.73 -39.92
C SER A 19 -57.35 -11.08 -38.59
N SER A 20 -58.35 -10.66 -37.80
CA SER A 20 -58.17 -10.10 -36.47
C SER A 20 -57.53 -11.08 -35.49
N LYS A 21 -57.91 -12.37 -35.53
CA LYS A 21 -57.35 -13.43 -34.68
C LYS A 21 -55.90 -13.70 -35.04
N LYS A 22 -55.55 -13.70 -36.34
CA LYS A 22 -54.17 -13.89 -36.81
C LYS A 22 -53.26 -12.71 -36.43
N MET A 23 -53.77 -11.47 -36.52
CA MET A 23 -53.07 -10.27 -36.12
C MET A 23 -52.82 -10.20 -34.61
N ASN A 24 -53.79 -10.60 -33.78
CA ASN A 24 -53.60 -10.66 -32.32
C ASN A 24 -52.60 -11.77 -31.92
N GLN A 25 -52.59 -12.88 -32.62
CA GLN A 25 -51.64 -13.96 -32.40
C GLN A 25 -50.20 -13.53 -32.80
N GLN A 26 -50.02 -12.78 -33.88
CA GLN A 26 -48.75 -12.21 -34.28
C GLN A 26 -48.23 -11.16 -33.27
N ARG A 27 -49.13 -10.32 -32.77
CA ARG A 27 -48.78 -9.33 -31.73
C ARG A 27 -48.35 -10.01 -30.42
N SER A 28 -49.04 -11.05 -29.98
CA SER A 28 -48.66 -11.79 -28.76
C SER A 28 -47.32 -12.52 -28.91
N THR A 29 -47.03 -13.11 -30.05
CA THR A 29 -45.72 -13.76 -30.30
C THR A 29 -44.60 -12.75 -30.38
N LEU A 30 -44.81 -11.57 -30.97
CA LEU A 30 -43.86 -10.47 -30.99
C LEU A 30 -43.56 -9.93 -29.58
N LEU A 31 -44.58 -9.72 -28.77
CA LEU A 31 -44.41 -9.27 -27.38
C LEU A 31 -43.64 -10.28 -26.54
N ILE A 32 -43.93 -11.56 -26.67
CA ILE A 32 -43.23 -12.63 -25.96
C ILE A 32 -41.75 -12.71 -26.40
N SER A 33 -41.45 -12.52 -27.68
CA SER A 33 -40.08 -12.53 -28.18
C SER A 33 -39.26 -11.31 -27.64
N VAL A 34 -39.86 -10.12 -27.59
CA VAL A 34 -39.24 -8.91 -27.04
C VAL A 34 -38.94 -9.08 -25.54
N HIS A 35 -39.87 -9.63 -24.76
CA HIS A 35 -39.62 -9.87 -23.33
C HIS A 35 -38.54 -10.93 -23.10
N ARG A 36 -38.46 -11.97 -23.93
CA ARG A 36 -37.38 -12.96 -23.85
C ARG A 36 -36.02 -12.38 -24.17
N THR A 37 -35.88 -11.54 -25.20
CA THR A 37 -34.62 -10.88 -25.54
C THR A 37 -34.20 -9.89 -24.46
N GLN A 38 -35.13 -9.14 -23.89
CA GLN A 38 -34.85 -8.24 -22.75
C GLN A 38 -34.38 -9.02 -21.50
N ALA A 39 -35.02 -10.14 -21.17
CA ALA A 39 -34.64 -10.98 -20.05
C ALA A 39 -33.23 -11.57 -20.23
N VAL A 40 -32.91 -12.07 -21.44
CA VAL A 40 -31.56 -12.56 -21.75
C VAL A 40 -30.53 -11.44 -21.64
N PHE A 41 -30.82 -10.24 -22.16
CA PHE A 41 -29.93 -9.09 -22.05
C PHE A 41 -29.65 -8.70 -20.59
N LEU A 42 -30.69 -8.66 -19.74
CA LEU A 42 -30.53 -8.38 -18.31
C LEU A 42 -29.68 -9.44 -17.60
N LEU A 43 -29.89 -10.72 -17.91
CA LEU A 43 -29.10 -11.82 -17.34
C LEU A 43 -27.61 -11.70 -17.74
N LEU A 44 -27.33 -11.37 -19.00
CA LEU A 44 -25.95 -11.15 -19.45
C LEU A 44 -25.32 -9.92 -18.78
N LEU A 45 -26.09 -8.86 -18.59
CA LEU A 45 -25.64 -7.67 -17.88
C LEU A 45 -25.31 -7.98 -16.41
N PHE A 46 -26.17 -8.70 -15.70
CA PHE A 46 -25.91 -9.14 -14.33
C PHE A 46 -24.70 -10.08 -14.24
N ALA A 47 -24.56 -11.02 -15.18
CA ALA A 47 -23.37 -11.87 -15.25
C ALA A 47 -22.08 -11.07 -15.45
N MET A 48 -22.11 -10.08 -16.35
CA MET A 48 -20.98 -9.20 -16.59
C MET A 48 -20.62 -8.37 -15.35
N ILE A 49 -21.60 -7.79 -14.66
CA ILE A 49 -21.40 -7.06 -13.40
C ILE A 49 -20.79 -7.99 -12.34
N GLY A 50 -21.28 -9.21 -12.20
CA GLY A 50 -20.73 -10.21 -11.28
C GLY A 50 -19.27 -10.53 -11.56
N VAL A 51 -18.91 -10.71 -12.83
CA VAL A 51 -17.50 -10.93 -13.25
C VAL A 51 -16.62 -9.72 -12.92
N LEU A 52 -17.08 -8.51 -13.23
CA LEU A 52 -16.33 -7.28 -12.94
C LEU A 52 -16.11 -7.08 -11.44
N MET A 53 -17.14 -7.33 -10.63
CA MET A 53 -17.01 -7.30 -9.16
C MET A 53 -16.04 -8.38 -8.66
N GLY A 54 -16.11 -9.60 -9.18
CA GLY A 54 -15.18 -10.68 -8.84
C GLY A 54 -13.72 -10.33 -9.15
N ILE A 55 -13.46 -9.72 -10.31
CA ILE A 55 -12.13 -9.23 -10.68
C ILE A 55 -11.67 -8.12 -9.72
N GLY A 56 -12.57 -7.21 -9.34
CA GLY A 56 -12.27 -6.14 -8.39
C GLY A 56 -11.86 -6.68 -7.02
N VAL A 57 -12.64 -7.62 -6.48
CA VAL A 57 -12.35 -8.27 -5.19
C VAL A 57 -11.04 -9.05 -5.25
N TRP A 58 -10.80 -9.80 -6.34
CA TRP A 58 -9.55 -10.55 -6.51
C TRP A 58 -8.33 -9.63 -6.59
N LYS A 59 -8.40 -8.52 -7.34
CA LYS A 59 -7.31 -7.52 -7.41
C LYS A 59 -7.04 -6.87 -6.06
N ALA A 60 -8.09 -6.50 -5.32
CA ALA A 60 -7.96 -5.94 -3.98
C ALA A 60 -7.31 -6.95 -3.01
N GLY A 61 -7.77 -8.19 -3.00
CA GLY A 61 -7.21 -9.27 -2.19
C GLY A 61 -5.75 -9.54 -2.51
N SER A 62 -5.38 -9.61 -3.79
CA SER A 62 -3.99 -9.82 -4.21
C SER A 62 -3.09 -8.64 -3.85
N ALA A 63 -3.59 -7.40 -3.93
CA ALA A 63 -2.83 -6.22 -3.52
C ALA A 63 -2.56 -6.21 -2.01
N ILE A 64 -3.56 -6.56 -1.20
CA ILE A 64 -3.41 -6.68 0.26
C ILE A 64 -2.42 -7.80 0.60
N PHE A 65 -2.54 -8.98 -0.02
CA PHE A 65 -1.64 -10.09 0.19
C PHE A 65 -0.19 -9.72 -0.14
N ASN A 66 0.05 -9.11 -1.30
CA ASN A 66 1.37 -8.65 -1.71
C ASN A 66 1.94 -7.57 -0.78
N TYR A 67 1.09 -6.68 -0.25
CA TYR A 67 1.49 -5.68 0.73
C TYR A 67 1.94 -6.34 2.04
N VAL A 68 1.15 -7.26 2.59
CA VAL A 68 1.47 -7.98 3.83
C VAL A 68 2.75 -8.81 3.65
N ASP A 69 2.90 -9.57 2.55
CA ASP A 69 4.12 -10.33 2.26
C ASP A 69 5.35 -9.42 2.21
N ARG A 70 5.26 -8.28 1.51
CA ARG A 70 6.37 -7.32 1.42
C ARG A 70 6.78 -6.77 2.79
N THR A 71 5.81 -6.40 3.62
CA THR A 71 6.07 -5.76 4.93
C THR A 71 6.56 -6.72 5.98
N SER A 72 6.22 -8.02 5.89
CA SER A 72 6.62 -9.06 6.86
C SER A 72 7.89 -9.82 6.48
N ARG A 73 8.27 -9.78 5.22
CA ARG A 73 9.44 -10.50 4.67
C ARG A 73 10.73 -10.28 5.45
N TYR A 74 10.93 -9.08 5.97
CA TYR A 74 12.16 -8.68 6.65
C TYR A 74 12.07 -8.69 8.17
N ASP A 75 10.95 -9.12 8.75
CA ASP A 75 10.67 -8.99 10.17
C ASP A 75 11.75 -9.65 11.07
N LYS A 76 12.21 -10.85 10.72
CA LYS A 76 13.28 -11.52 11.47
C LYS A 76 14.59 -10.75 11.41
N MET A 77 14.93 -10.19 10.25
CA MET A 77 16.14 -9.39 10.07
C MET A 77 16.06 -8.08 10.88
N ILE A 78 14.90 -7.43 10.86
CA ILE A 78 14.62 -6.20 11.60
C ILE A 78 14.76 -6.43 13.10
N VAL A 79 14.14 -7.48 13.65
CA VAL A 79 14.24 -7.81 15.08
C VAL A 79 15.69 -8.13 15.47
N ALA A 80 16.38 -8.93 14.67
CA ALA A 80 17.77 -9.29 14.94
C ALA A 80 18.73 -8.09 14.89
N ALA A 81 18.61 -7.24 13.87
CA ALA A 81 19.43 -6.05 13.73
C ALA A 81 19.10 -4.99 14.78
N GLY A 82 17.81 -4.77 15.07
CA GLY A 82 17.37 -3.85 16.12
C GLY A 82 18.00 -4.19 17.48
N ARG A 83 18.02 -5.48 17.84
CA ARG A 83 18.67 -5.94 19.10
C ARG A 83 20.17 -5.72 19.11
N ARG A 84 20.86 -6.06 18.02
CA ARG A 84 22.31 -5.89 17.96
C ARG A 84 22.73 -4.44 18.08
N ASN A 85 21.94 -3.54 17.50
CA ASN A 85 22.28 -2.12 17.36
C ASN A 85 21.52 -1.20 18.34
N GLY A 86 20.78 -1.76 19.31
CA GLY A 86 20.05 -0.99 20.33
C GLY A 86 18.88 -0.18 19.78
N VAL A 87 18.29 -0.61 18.66
CA VAL A 87 17.13 0.06 18.04
C VAL A 87 15.86 -0.73 18.32
N TYR A 88 14.85 -0.05 18.85
CA TYR A 88 13.53 -0.66 19.06
C TYR A 88 12.95 -1.20 17.74
N PRO A 89 12.60 -2.52 17.63
CA PRO A 89 12.23 -3.12 16.35
C PRO A 89 11.06 -2.44 15.63
N PRO A 90 9.96 -2.00 16.30
CA PRO A 90 8.91 -1.21 15.67
C PRO A 90 9.40 0.11 15.07
N LEU A 91 10.31 0.81 15.74
CA LEU A 91 10.93 2.03 15.20
C LEU A 91 11.74 1.72 13.94
N LEU A 92 12.57 0.68 13.98
CA LEU A 92 13.38 0.28 12.82
C LEU A 92 12.50 -0.10 11.62
N LYS A 93 11.41 -0.83 11.86
CA LYS A 93 10.44 -1.18 10.83
C LYS A 93 9.75 0.07 10.23
N ALA A 94 9.42 1.05 11.08
CA ALA A 94 8.83 2.31 10.64
C ALA A 94 9.79 3.15 9.79
N VAL A 95 11.09 3.15 10.11
CA VAL A 95 12.11 3.79 9.28
C VAL A 95 12.20 3.12 7.91
N ILE A 96 12.28 1.79 7.83
CA ILE A 96 12.31 1.06 6.56
C ILE A 96 11.04 1.35 5.72
N TRP A 97 9.87 1.39 6.36
CA TRP A 97 8.64 1.79 5.68
C TRP A 97 8.72 3.20 5.11
N LYS A 98 9.30 4.15 5.85
CA LYS A 98 9.42 5.54 5.41
C LYS A 98 10.40 5.70 4.27
N GLU A 99 11.56 5.04 4.36
CA GLU A 99 12.66 5.17 3.42
C GLU A 99 12.39 4.52 2.07
N SER A 100 11.89 3.29 2.06
CA SER A 100 11.79 2.51 0.82
C SER A 100 10.43 1.85 0.57
N ARG A 101 9.47 1.90 1.51
CA ARG A 101 8.26 1.06 1.45
C ARG A 101 8.60 -0.42 1.33
N PHE A 102 9.69 -0.86 1.99
CA PHE A 102 10.22 -2.22 1.93
C PHE A 102 10.71 -2.65 0.54
N ASP A 103 11.16 -1.72 -0.28
CA ASP A 103 11.81 -2.01 -1.56
C ASP A 103 13.34 -2.05 -1.37
N ALA A 104 13.91 -3.27 -1.41
CA ALA A 104 15.34 -3.47 -1.26
C ALA A 104 16.15 -2.91 -2.44
N SER A 105 15.52 -2.69 -3.58
CA SER A 105 16.14 -2.11 -4.78
C SER A 105 16.02 -0.60 -4.90
N ALA A 106 15.38 0.05 -3.91
CA ALA A 106 15.14 1.50 -3.94
C ALA A 106 16.45 2.29 -4.05
N ARG A 107 16.41 3.35 -4.89
CA ARG A 107 17.51 4.31 -5.03
C ARG A 107 16.96 5.71 -4.85
N GLY A 108 17.57 6.46 -3.93
CA GLY A 108 17.26 7.86 -3.72
C GLY A 108 17.97 8.78 -4.72
N SER A 109 17.48 10.01 -4.82
CA SER A 109 17.99 11.00 -5.77
C SER A 109 19.40 11.52 -5.45
N LYS A 110 19.87 11.32 -4.23
CA LYS A 110 21.22 11.73 -3.76
C LYS A 110 22.18 10.54 -3.68
N GLY A 111 21.78 9.36 -4.17
CA GLY A 111 22.58 8.15 -4.14
C GLY A 111 22.31 7.24 -2.95
N GLU A 112 21.23 7.46 -2.21
CA GLU A 112 20.76 6.56 -1.15
C GLU A 112 20.35 5.21 -1.72
N ILE A 113 20.61 4.10 -1.00
CA ILE A 113 20.38 2.75 -1.51
C ILE A 113 19.66 1.86 -0.51
N GLY A 114 18.70 1.11 -1.00
CA GLY A 114 18.08 -0.05 -0.35
C GLY A 114 17.02 0.28 0.68
N LEU A 115 16.72 -0.71 1.53
CA LEU A 115 15.61 -0.68 2.50
C LEU A 115 15.63 0.53 3.43
N MET A 116 16.81 0.90 3.93
CA MET A 116 17.00 2.01 4.85
C MET A 116 17.64 3.24 4.17
N GLN A 117 17.71 3.26 2.83
CA GLN A 117 18.27 4.37 2.06
C GLN A 117 19.63 4.83 2.61
N VAL A 118 20.52 3.86 2.84
CA VAL A 118 21.85 4.18 3.39
C VAL A 118 22.70 4.92 2.36
N MET A 119 23.42 5.94 2.83
CA MET A 119 24.28 6.78 1.99
C MET A 119 25.69 6.20 1.93
N PRO A 120 26.22 5.83 0.73
CA PRO A 120 27.57 5.28 0.59
C PRO A 120 28.66 6.20 1.13
N SER A 121 28.55 7.51 0.89
CA SER A 121 29.55 8.51 1.28
C SER A 121 29.58 8.87 2.77
N SER A 122 28.59 8.42 3.56
CA SER A 122 28.49 8.71 5.00
C SER A 122 28.26 7.44 5.83
N ALA A 123 27.02 6.98 5.99
CA ALA A 123 26.68 5.85 6.86
C ALA A 123 27.46 4.57 6.54
N VAL A 124 27.63 4.25 5.24
CA VAL A 124 28.39 3.06 4.83
C VAL A 124 29.87 3.23 5.15
N LYS A 125 30.46 4.38 4.78
CA LYS A 125 31.88 4.66 5.05
C LYS A 125 32.20 4.67 6.55
N ASP A 126 31.31 5.23 7.38
CA ASP A 126 31.46 5.21 8.82
C ASP A 126 31.41 3.79 9.39
N TRP A 127 30.50 2.97 8.86
CA TRP A 127 30.39 1.56 9.24
C TRP A 127 31.63 0.76 8.82
N GLU A 128 32.11 0.92 7.57
CA GLU A 128 33.35 0.30 7.09
C GLU A 128 34.55 0.62 7.97
N ASN A 129 34.72 1.89 8.30
CA ASN A 129 35.80 2.36 9.15
C ASN A 129 35.74 1.78 10.57
N THR A 130 34.51 1.70 11.13
CA THR A 130 34.29 1.18 12.49
C THR A 130 34.58 -0.30 12.59
N PHE A 131 34.09 -1.08 11.62
CA PHE A 131 34.22 -2.54 11.64
C PHE A 131 35.43 -3.09 10.86
N ARG A 132 36.20 -2.20 10.23
CA ARG A 132 37.31 -2.57 9.33
C ARG A 132 36.88 -3.57 8.26
N ARG A 133 35.71 -3.37 7.69
CA ARG A 133 35.09 -4.15 6.63
C ARG A 133 34.80 -3.25 5.44
N GLN A 134 34.89 -3.82 4.24
CA GLN A 134 34.51 -3.10 3.02
C GLN A 134 33.20 -3.64 2.48
N VAL A 135 32.35 -2.74 1.98
CA VAL A 135 31.20 -3.07 1.18
C VAL A 135 31.67 -3.23 -0.27
N PRO A 136 31.50 -4.40 -0.90
CA PRO A 136 32.13 -4.72 -2.19
C PRO A 136 31.71 -3.78 -3.33
N SER A 137 30.49 -3.27 -3.28
CA SER A 137 29.93 -2.36 -4.27
C SER A 137 28.62 -1.76 -3.78
N ASP A 138 28.19 -0.68 -4.42
CA ASP A 138 26.85 -0.12 -4.18
C ASP A 138 25.71 -1.13 -4.40
N GLY A 139 25.89 -2.07 -5.35
CA GLY A 139 24.96 -3.17 -5.58
C GLY A 139 24.79 -4.10 -4.37
N ALA A 140 25.84 -4.29 -3.57
CA ALA A 140 25.77 -5.10 -2.34
C ALA A 140 24.86 -4.46 -1.28
N LEU A 141 24.64 -3.15 -1.33
CA LEU A 141 23.71 -2.45 -0.44
C LEU A 141 22.23 -2.74 -0.76
N MET A 142 21.93 -3.44 -1.85
CA MET A 142 20.59 -3.98 -2.13
C MET A 142 20.33 -5.30 -1.40
N ASP A 143 21.37 -5.93 -0.81
CA ASP A 143 21.16 -7.06 0.08
C ASP A 143 20.44 -6.60 1.35
N PRO A 144 19.24 -7.17 1.66
CA PRO A 144 18.45 -6.74 2.79
C PRO A 144 19.17 -6.84 4.14
N ALA A 145 19.94 -7.92 4.37
CA ALA A 145 20.59 -8.12 5.65
C ALA A 145 21.70 -7.09 5.89
N LEU A 146 22.52 -6.84 4.86
CA LEU A 146 23.59 -5.85 4.94
C LEU A 146 23.02 -4.43 5.08
N ASN A 147 22.00 -4.09 4.32
CA ASN A 147 21.38 -2.78 4.34
C ASN A 147 20.75 -2.45 5.70
N ILE A 148 19.97 -3.39 6.25
CA ILE A 148 19.36 -3.26 7.58
C ILE A 148 20.44 -3.17 8.65
N GLU A 149 21.52 -3.95 8.54
CA GLU A 149 22.63 -3.92 9.50
C GLU A 149 23.30 -2.54 9.55
N ILE A 150 23.68 -1.99 8.39
CA ILE A 150 24.35 -0.68 8.32
C ILE A 150 23.40 0.44 8.78
N GLY A 151 22.15 0.45 8.27
CA GLY A 151 21.18 1.48 8.60
C GLY A 151 20.77 1.46 10.07
N SER A 152 20.55 0.28 10.66
CA SER A 152 20.22 0.15 12.08
C SER A 152 21.38 0.52 12.98
N TRP A 153 22.61 0.19 12.61
CA TRP A 153 23.79 0.62 13.34
C TRP A 153 23.93 2.15 13.34
N PHE A 154 23.73 2.79 12.20
CA PHE A 154 23.79 4.25 12.08
C PHE A 154 22.70 4.93 12.93
N LEU A 155 21.48 4.41 12.90
CA LEU A 155 20.38 4.90 13.74
C LEU A 155 20.64 4.65 15.23
N GLY A 156 21.17 3.47 15.59
CA GLY A 156 21.49 3.12 16.98
C GLY A 156 22.56 4.06 17.57
N ARG A 157 23.56 4.45 16.79
CA ARG A 157 24.54 5.47 17.21
C ARG A 157 23.88 6.84 17.47
N ALA A 158 22.93 7.22 16.65
CA ALA A 158 22.19 8.45 16.88
C ALA A 158 21.34 8.37 18.16
N LEU A 159 20.65 7.25 18.39
CA LEU A 159 19.88 7.02 19.61
C LEU A 159 20.76 7.06 20.86
N GLU A 160 21.94 6.44 20.84
CA GLU A 160 22.89 6.49 21.96
C GLU A 160 23.41 7.91 22.20
N ARG A 161 23.64 8.69 21.16
CA ARG A 161 24.05 10.11 21.26
C ARG A 161 23.02 10.96 22.00
N TRP A 162 21.72 10.72 21.72
CA TRP A 162 20.62 11.53 22.22
C TRP A 162 19.91 10.92 23.44
N LYS A 163 20.42 9.82 24.00
CA LYS A 163 19.76 9.01 25.05
C LYS A 163 19.33 9.78 26.28
N ASP A 164 19.97 10.90 26.60
CA ASP A 164 19.67 11.72 27.75
C ASP A 164 18.46 12.65 27.53
N TYR A 165 17.94 12.74 26.29
CA TYR A 165 16.75 13.51 25.95
C TYR A 165 15.49 12.63 25.98
N ASN A 166 14.38 13.16 26.53
CA ASN A 166 13.11 12.46 26.50
C ASN A 166 12.58 12.19 25.08
N ASP A 167 12.87 13.11 24.13
CA ASP A 167 12.55 12.96 22.71
C ASP A 167 13.77 12.40 21.90
N ALA A 168 14.55 11.48 22.48
CA ALA A 168 15.74 10.89 21.86
C ALA A 168 15.46 10.30 20.46
N GLU A 169 14.35 9.61 20.29
CA GLU A 169 13.96 9.04 18.98
C GLU A 169 13.73 10.15 17.94
N ALA A 170 13.07 11.23 18.30
CA ALA A 170 12.87 12.37 17.40
C ALA A 170 14.20 13.01 16.97
N LEU A 171 15.15 13.22 17.91
CA LEU A 171 16.48 13.74 17.60
C LEU A 171 17.28 12.76 16.72
N ALA A 172 17.25 11.47 17.00
CA ALA A 172 17.93 10.46 16.20
C ALA A 172 17.36 10.40 14.77
N LEU A 173 16.05 10.54 14.59
CA LEU A 173 15.41 10.62 13.28
C LEU A 173 15.74 11.91 12.54
N CYS A 174 15.87 13.05 13.26
CA CYS A 174 16.38 14.30 12.69
C CYS A 174 17.83 14.14 12.18
N GLU A 175 18.69 13.52 12.99
CA GLU A 175 20.08 13.24 12.60
C GLU A 175 20.15 12.32 11.38
N TYR A 176 19.34 11.27 11.36
CA TYR A 176 19.26 10.31 10.24
C TYR A 176 18.87 10.97 8.93
N ASN A 177 17.83 11.81 8.95
CA ASN A 177 17.27 12.47 7.77
C ASN A 177 18.03 13.73 7.33
N ALA A 178 18.47 14.55 8.27
CA ALA A 178 19.00 15.88 7.99
C ALA A 178 20.46 16.10 8.42
N GLY A 179 21.05 15.12 9.09
CA GLY A 179 22.40 15.14 9.59
C GLY A 179 22.53 15.78 10.99
N ILE A 180 23.62 15.41 11.66
CA ILE A 180 23.88 15.77 13.06
C ILE A 180 23.84 17.27 13.34
N GLN A 181 24.39 18.10 12.44
CA GLN A 181 24.43 19.54 12.65
C GLN A 181 23.06 20.18 12.78
N ARG A 182 22.10 19.71 11.98
CA ARG A 182 20.70 20.17 12.07
C ARG A 182 20.00 19.61 13.30
N ALA A 183 20.19 18.35 13.62
CA ALA A 183 19.65 17.75 14.85
C ALA A 183 20.14 18.53 16.09
N GLU A 184 21.42 18.91 16.14
CA GLU A 184 21.96 19.78 17.19
C GLU A 184 21.28 21.14 17.27
N SER A 185 20.94 21.75 16.15
CA SER A 185 20.22 23.03 16.12
C SER A 185 18.77 22.94 16.56
N TRP A 186 18.16 21.76 16.48
CA TRP A 186 16.78 21.51 16.84
C TRP A 186 16.59 20.88 18.22
N LYS A 187 17.70 20.51 18.90
CA LYS A 187 17.61 19.96 20.25
C LYS A 187 17.02 21.00 21.22
N PRO A 188 16.14 20.60 22.15
CA PRO A 188 15.63 21.50 23.16
C PRO A 188 16.72 21.88 24.15
N LEU A 189 16.56 23.02 24.81
CA LEU A 189 17.49 23.49 25.84
C LEU A 189 17.50 22.58 27.08
N LEU A 190 16.34 22.02 27.42
CA LEU A 190 16.18 21.06 28.52
C LEU A 190 15.96 19.67 27.96
N HIS A 191 16.45 18.65 28.64
CA HIS A 191 16.35 17.25 28.22
C HIS A 191 14.91 16.71 28.17
N ASP A 192 13.99 17.31 28.89
CA ASP A 192 12.55 16.98 28.88
C ASP A 192 11.75 17.77 27.84
N GLY A 193 12.39 18.70 27.13
CA GLY A 193 11.76 19.51 26.09
C GLY A 193 11.37 18.71 24.85
N LYS A 194 10.43 19.27 24.08
CA LYS A 194 9.97 18.67 22.82
C LYS A 194 10.79 19.12 21.63
N VAL A 195 11.14 18.19 20.74
CA VAL A 195 11.95 18.42 19.54
C VAL A 195 11.09 18.94 18.37
N MET A 196 9.90 18.40 18.18
CA MET A 196 9.05 18.69 17.03
C MET A 196 8.80 20.18 16.74
N PRO A 197 8.57 21.06 17.76
CA PRO A 197 8.40 22.49 17.52
C PRO A 197 9.64 23.19 16.97
N ASN A 198 10.83 22.66 17.25
CA ASN A 198 12.12 23.27 16.87
C ASN A 198 12.53 22.94 15.44
N ILE A 199 11.95 21.91 14.82
CA ILE A 199 12.28 21.52 13.44
C ILE A 199 11.71 22.55 12.48
N ASP A 200 12.54 23.37 11.88
CA ASP A 200 12.16 24.43 10.92
C ASP A 200 12.00 23.92 9.48
N ILE A 201 12.50 22.71 9.16
CA ILE A 201 12.35 22.08 7.85
C ILE A 201 11.10 21.19 7.85
N GLU A 202 10.05 21.62 7.13
CA GLU A 202 8.75 20.92 7.10
C GLU A 202 8.85 19.47 6.61
N SER A 203 9.71 19.19 5.62
CA SER A 203 9.92 17.80 5.14
C SER A 203 10.50 16.89 6.22
N THR A 204 11.45 17.39 7.03
CA THR A 204 12.03 16.65 8.15
C THR A 204 11.02 16.50 9.29
N ARG A 205 10.27 17.56 9.61
CA ARG A 205 9.19 17.49 10.62
C ARG A 205 8.15 16.43 10.24
N LYS A 206 7.73 16.42 8.97
CA LYS A 206 6.83 15.38 8.46
C LYS A 206 7.46 13.99 8.49
N TYR A 207 8.74 13.86 8.15
CA TYR A 207 9.49 12.62 8.21
C TYR A 207 9.46 12.01 9.62
N VAL A 208 9.83 12.80 10.62
CA VAL A 208 9.86 12.38 12.04
C VAL A 208 8.47 11.98 12.51
N ARG A 209 7.46 12.82 12.26
CA ARG A 209 6.07 12.54 12.65
C ARG A 209 5.56 11.23 12.04
N ASP A 210 5.70 11.06 10.71
CA ASP A 210 5.20 9.88 10.00
C ASP A 210 5.83 8.57 10.53
N ILE A 211 7.11 8.63 10.95
CA ILE A 211 7.81 7.46 11.51
C ILE A 211 7.33 7.16 12.92
N LEU A 212 7.19 8.16 13.79
CA LEU A 212 6.74 7.94 15.16
C LEU A 212 5.31 7.41 15.19
N GLU A 213 4.42 7.97 14.37
CA GLU A 213 3.05 7.45 14.22
C GLU A 213 3.05 5.99 13.73
N ARG A 214 3.88 5.68 12.73
CA ARG A 214 3.99 4.31 12.19
C ARG A 214 4.64 3.33 13.18
N ARG A 215 5.59 3.79 14.00
CA ARG A 215 6.18 3.01 15.08
C ARG A 215 5.10 2.60 16.09
N ASP A 216 4.22 3.52 16.49
CA ASP A 216 3.14 3.25 17.45
C ASP A 216 2.14 2.24 16.87
N GLU A 217 1.79 2.36 15.57
CA GLU A 217 0.97 1.35 14.90
C GLU A 217 1.64 -0.04 14.93
N TYR A 218 2.92 -0.14 14.60
CA TYR A 218 3.64 -1.42 14.63
C TYR A 218 3.81 -1.97 16.05
N GLU A 219 3.93 -1.13 17.06
CA GLU A 219 3.98 -1.58 18.44
C GLU A 219 2.69 -2.32 18.85
N HIS A 220 1.53 -1.84 18.40
CA HIS A 220 0.24 -2.43 18.72
C HIS A 220 -0.14 -3.62 17.83
N GLU A 221 0.19 -3.55 16.55
CA GLU A 221 -0.29 -4.52 15.55
C GLU A 221 0.72 -5.65 15.27
N TRP A 222 2.02 -5.37 15.38
CA TRP A 222 3.07 -6.31 15.00
C TRP A 222 3.61 -7.09 16.20
N ASN A 223 3.38 -8.39 16.20
CA ASN A 223 3.84 -9.26 17.28
C ASN A 223 5.34 -9.60 17.13
N TRP A 224 6.21 -8.59 17.17
CA TRP A 224 7.66 -8.72 16.99
C TRP A 224 8.35 -9.52 18.13
N GLU A 225 7.73 -9.60 19.29
CA GLU A 225 8.27 -10.35 20.42
C GLU A 225 8.32 -11.87 20.16
N LYS A 226 7.38 -12.39 19.37
CA LYS A 226 7.39 -13.80 18.95
C LYS A 226 8.50 -14.14 17.95
N LEU A 227 9.23 -13.17 17.43
CA LEU A 227 10.34 -13.32 16.51
C LEU A 227 11.70 -13.36 17.24
N LYS A 228 11.66 -13.49 18.56
CA LYS A 228 12.85 -13.58 19.43
C LYS A 228 13.65 -14.84 19.25
#